data_4fac1731ef4bfa84d5b9dd8cbbf9fbfc
#
_entry.id   4fac1731ef4bfa84d5b9dd8cbbf9fbfc
#
_cell.length_a   1.000
_cell.length_b   1.000
_cell.length_c   1.000
_cell.angle_alpha   90.00
_cell.angle_beta   90.00
_cell.angle_gamma   90.00
#
_symmetry.space_group_name_H-M   'P 1'
#
loop_
_entity.id
_entity.type
_entity.pdbx_description
1 polymer ?
#
loop_
_entity_poly.entity_id
_entity_poly.type
_entity_poly.pdbx_seq_one_letter_code
_entity_poly.pdbx_strand_id
1 'polypeptide(L)'
;MTANKILEIELELKKNGLTNLGIAVFKKKFLQKYEVALLIGPNEPFFWDNFKKSKEFNSSRKNPLNNWSKRIIDEISKKFSGKAFYPFQKNPVIPFYDWALISDKFWESPVKLLVHENRGLMVSFRGAIAFKNKNFIKNMVKNTSPCVSCTAPCKSTCPVNAFRNNKYDVETCINFIRSTKENICINGCLVRRSCPIGQSLRKIEQSKFHMKYFINEDKL
;
A
#
# COMPACT_ATOMS: atom_id res chain seq x y z
N MET A 1 -27.13 -5.80 -11.32
CA MET A 1 -26.38 -6.70 -10.41
C MET A 1 -24.89 -6.40 -10.28
N THR A 2 -24.23 -5.76 -11.21
CA THR A 2 -22.74 -5.68 -11.27
C THR A 2 -22.12 -4.51 -10.49
N ALA A 3 -22.77 -3.35 -10.40
CA ALA A 3 -22.28 -2.21 -9.61
C ALA A 3 -22.30 -2.47 -8.09
N ASN A 4 -23.09 -3.44 -7.65
CA ASN A 4 -23.25 -3.80 -6.24
C ASN A 4 -22.02 -4.55 -5.69
N LYS A 5 -21.34 -5.36 -6.53
CA LYS A 5 -20.24 -6.23 -6.07
C LYS A 5 -19.06 -5.45 -5.52
N ILE A 6 -18.60 -4.36 -6.19
CA ILE A 6 -17.49 -3.55 -5.68
C ILE A 6 -17.89 -2.89 -4.36
N LEU A 7 -19.09 -2.32 -4.31
CA LEU A 7 -19.61 -1.67 -3.09
C LEU A 7 -19.67 -2.65 -1.91
N GLU A 8 -20.15 -3.86 -2.14
CA GLU A 8 -20.20 -4.91 -1.11
C GLU A 8 -18.79 -5.30 -0.63
N ILE A 9 -17.81 -5.45 -1.55
CA ILE A 9 -16.42 -5.71 -1.18
C ILE A 9 -15.87 -4.54 -0.36
N GLU A 10 -16.11 -3.30 -0.77
CA GLU A 10 -15.65 -2.11 -0.04
C GLU A 10 -16.27 -2.00 1.35
N LEU A 11 -17.53 -2.34 1.53
CA LEU A 11 -18.18 -2.38 2.84
C LEU A 11 -17.51 -3.42 3.75
N GLU A 12 -17.21 -4.63 3.24
CA GLU A 12 -16.51 -5.65 4.02
C GLU A 12 -15.08 -5.24 4.38
N LEU A 13 -14.37 -4.61 3.44
CA LEU A 13 -13.05 -4.06 3.70
C LEU A 13 -13.07 -3.00 4.80
N LYS A 14 -14.02 -2.05 4.72
CA LYS A 14 -14.15 -0.93 5.69
C LYS A 14 -14.44 -1.41 7.10
N LYS A 15 -15.28 -2.45 7.27
CA LYS A 15 -15.53 -3.07 8.60
C LYS A 15 -14.23 -3.51 9.28
N ASN A 16 -13.23 -3.88 8.50
CA ASN A 16 -11.94 -4.34 8.98
C ASN A 16 -10.83 -3.26 8.93
N GLY A 17 -11.17 -1.99 8.70
CA GLY A 17 -10.17 -0.93 8.58
C GLY A 17 -9.33 -0.98 7.29
N LEU A 18 -9.81 -1.68 6.27
CA LEU A 18 -9.19 -1.76 4.94
C LEU A 18 -10.03 -1.01 3.90
N THR A 19 -9.45 -0.72 2.75
CA THR A 19 -10.14 -0.08 1.62
C THR A 19 -9.53 -0.51 0.29
N ASN A 20 -10.31 -0.39 -0.78
CA ASN A 20 -9.81 -0.47 -2.14
C ASN A 20 -9.07 0.83 -2.48
N LEU A 21 -7.79 0.72 -2.81
CA LEU A 21 -6.93 1.84 -3.19
C LEU A 21 -6.95 2.13 -4.70
N GLY A 22 -7.40 1.18 -5.51
CA GLY A 22 -7.43 1.31 -6.96
C GLY A 22 -7.68 -0.03 -7.63
N ILE A 23 -8.08 0.02 -8.87
CA ILE A 23 -8.46 -1.15 -9.66
C ILE A 23 -7.48 -1.30 -10.82
N ALA A 24 -6.72 -2.38 -10.83
CA ALA A 24 -5.81 -2.73 -11.92
C ALA A 24 -6.53 -3.62 -12.94
N VAL A 25 -6.73 -3.14 -14.15
CA VAL A 25 -7.27 -3.93 -15.27
C VAL A 25 -6.12 -4.39 -16.16
N PHE A 26 -5.97 -5.69 -16.31
CA PHE A 26 -4.86 -6.28 -17.05
C PHE A 26 -5.14 -6.31 -18.56
N LYS A 27 -4.19 -5.83 -19.37
CA LYS A 27 -4.26 -5.95 -20.84
C LYS A 27 -4.17 -7.41 -21.29
N LYS A 28 -3.30 -8.20 -20.64
CA LYS A 28 -3.21 -9.66 -20.78
C LYS A 28 -3.52 -10.29 -19.43
N LYS A 29 -4.26 -11.42 -19.42
CA LYS A 29 -4.67 -12.08 -18.16
C LYS A 29 -3.45 -12.41 -17.30
N PHE A 30 -3.43 -11.91 -16.07
CA PHE A 30 -2.41 -12.26 -15.09
C PHE A 30 -2.53 -13.75 -14.74
N LEU A 31 -1.39 -14.47 -14.74
CA LEU A 31 -1.33 -15.93 -14.62
C LEU A 31 -2.32 -16.64 -15.56
N GLN A 32 -2.51 -16.11 -16.80
CA GLN A 32 -3.44 -16.62 -17.82
C GLN A 32 -4.91 -16.76 -17.36
N LYS A 33 -5.26 -16.15 -16.23
CA LYS A 33 -6.54 -16.39 -15.56
C LYS A 33 -7.28 -15.14 -15.10
N TYR A 34 -6.58 -14.13 -14.59
CA TYR A 34 -7.19 -12.96 -13.95
C TYR A 34 -7.16 -11.76 -14.87
N GLU A 35 -8.28 -11.04 -14.97
CA GLU A 35 -8.45 -9.85 -15.81
C GLU A 35 -8.37 -8.55 -15.03
N VAL A 36 -8.59 -8.60 -13.71
CA VAL A 36 -8.65 -7.43 -12.85
C VAL A 36 -8.22 -7.77 -11.43
N ALA A 37 -7.62 -6.80 -10.73
CA ALA A 37 -7.33 -6.88 -9.30
C ALA A 37 -7.72 -5.58 -8.59
N LEU A 38 -8.37 -5.68 -7.43
CA LEU A 38 -8.58 -4.61 -6.48
C LEU A 38 -7.37 -4.54 -5.55
N LEU A 39 -6.71 -3.39 -5.50
CA LEU A 39 -5.54 -3.14 -4.67
C LEU A 39 -5.98 -2.71 -3.28
N ILE A 40 -5.64 -3.49 -2.25
CA ILE A 40 -6.15 -3.30 -0.90
C ILE A 40 -5.08 -2.70 -0.01
N GLY A 41 -5.44 -1.66 0.72
CA GLY A 41 -4.59 -1.01 1.70
C GLY A 41 -5.33 -0.52 2.92
N PRO A 42 -4.64 0.20 3.82
CA PRO A 42 -5.21 0.77 5.01
C PRO A 42 -6.38 1.72 4.72
N ASN A 43 -7.48 1.63 5.47
CA ASN A 43 -8.51 2.65 5.54
C ASN A 43 -8.18 3.62 6.68
N GLU A 44 -7.38 4.62 6.39
CA GLU A 44 -6.98 5.64 7.36
C GLU A 44 -8.13 6.62 7.65
N PRO A 45 -8.28 7.10 8.90
CA PRO A 45 -7.41 6.87 10.07
C PRO A 45 -7.77 5.63 10.90
N PHE A 46 -8.73 4.82 10.48
CA PHE A 46 -9.32 3.73 11.28
C PHE A 46 -8.48 2.44 11.30
N PHE A 47 -7.62 2.26 10.31
CA PHE A 47 -6.84 1.05 10.10
C PHE A 47 -6.02 0.63 11.33
N TRP A 48 -5.27 1.58 11.91
CA TRP A 48 -4.36 1.29 12.99
C TRP A 48 -5.07 0.81 14.26
N ASP A 49 -6.18 1.45 14.60
CA ASP A 49 -6.97 1.06 15.78
C ASP A 49 -7.65 -0.30 15.59
N ASN A 50 -8.10 -0.62 14.38
CA ASN A 50 -8.64 -1.96 14.06
C ASN A 50 -7.54 -3.03 14.16
N PHE A 51 -6.35 -2.76 13.66
CA PHE A 51 -5.23 -3.70 13.75
C PHE A 51 -4.82 -3.93 15.21
N LYS A 52 -4.71 -2.90 16.05
CA LYS A 52 -4.36 -3.03 17.47
C LYS A 52 -5.34 -3.89 18.27
N LYS A 53 -6.61 -3.92 17.89
CA LYS A 53 -7.64 -4.76 18.52
C LYS A 53 -7.58 -6.22 18.07
N SER A 54 -6.77 -6.55 17.05
CA SER A 54 -6.74 -7.90 16.48
C SER A 54 -5.95 -8.87 17.37
N LYS A 55 -6.31 -10.15 17.26
CA LYS A 55 -5.58 -11.23 17.93
C LYS A 55 -4.12 -11.34 17.43
N GLU A 56 -3.87 -10.97 16.20
CA GLU A 56 -2.54 -11.01 15.63
C GLU A 56 -1.61 -9.96 16.22
N PHE A 57 -2.12 -8.75 16.51
CA PHE A 57 -1.34 -7.69 17.18
C PHE A 57 -0.92 -8.12 18.59
N ASN A 58 -1.83 -8.76 19.32
CA ASN A 58 -1.62 -9.21 20.69
C ASN A 58 -0.91 -10.58 20.82
N SER A 59 -0.55 -11.17 19.68
CA SER A 59 0.16 -12.45 19.66
C SER A 59 1.68 -12.25 19.61
N SER A 60 2.43 -13.22 20.14
CA SER A 60 3.90 -13.27 20.01
C SER A 60 4.38 -13.77 18.65
N ARG A 61 3.46 -14.00 17.69
CA ARG A 61 3.80 -14.52 16.37
C ARG A 61 4.55 -13.47 15.53
N LYS A 62 5.51 -13.93 14.75
CA LYS A 62 6.22 -13.07 13.79
C LYS A 62 5.23 -12.51 12.74
N ASN A 63 5.53 -11.30 12.25
CA ASN A 63 4.76 -10.64 11.17
C ASN A 63 3.25 -10.45 11.45
N PRO A 64 2.85 -9.92 12.61
CA PRO A 64 1.44 -9.85 13.00
C PRO A 64 0.57 -9.10 11.99
N LEU A 65 1.09 -8.01 11.41
CA LEU A 65 0.37 -7.22 10.41
C LEU A 65 0.13 -7.99 9.10
N ASN A 66 1.11 -8.78 8.66
CA ASN A 66 0.95 -9.62 7.46
C ASN A 66 -0.05 -10.76 7.71
N ASN A 67 0.02 -11.39 8.89
CA ASN A 67 -0.90 -12.45 9.28
C ASN A 67 -2.35 -11.95 9.36
N TRP A 68 -2.55 -10.79 10.00
CA TRP A 68 -3.86 -10.13 10.07
C TRP A 68 -4.40 -9.78 8.68
N SER A 69 -3.58 -9.14 7.84
CA SER A 69 -3.98 -8.79 6.48
C SER A 69 -4.37 -10.01 5.67
N LYS A 70 -3.57 -11.09 5.80
CA LYS A 70 -3.82 -12.34 5.09
C LYS A 70 -5.15 -12.96 5.48
N ARG A 71 -5.42 -13.09 6.79
CA ARG A 71 -6.67 -13.66 7.28
C ARG A 71 -7.88 -12.91 6.72
N ILE A 72 -7.92 -11.59 6.88
CA ILE A 72 -9.07 -10.78 6.46
C ILE A 72 -9.26 -10.81 4.94
N ILE A 73 -8.18 -10.62 4.18
CA ILE A 73 -8.28 -10.57 2.72
C ILE A 73 -8.60 -11.95 2.14
N ASP A 74 -8.13 -13.05 2.73
CA ASP A 74 -8.51 -14.42 2.35
C ASP A 74 -10.02 -14.65 2.57
N GLU A 75 -10.56 -14.26 3.73
CA GLU A 75 -11.99 -14.37 4.05
C GLU A 75 -12.85 -13.61 3.04
N ILE A 76 -12.52 -12.34 2.78
CA ILE A 76 -13.24 -11.50 1.81
C ILE A 76 -13.11 -12.07 0.39
N SER A 77 -11.90 -12.49 -0.01
CA SER A 77 -11.69 -13.05 -1.35
C SER A 77 -12.52 -14.30 -1.61
N LYS A 78 -12.64 -15.18 -0.62
CA LYS A 78 -13.49 -16.37 -0.69
C LYS A 78 -14.96 -16.00 -0.83
N LYS A 79 -15.46 -15.08 0.01
CA LYS A 79 -16.85 -14.61 0.00
C LYS A 79 -17.27 -14.11 -1.38
N PHE A 80 -16.37 -13.43 -2.10
CA PHE A 80 -16.66 -12.83 -3.41
C PHE A 80 -16.11 -13.62 -4.61
N SER A 81 -15.70 -14.88 -4.40
CA SER A 81 -15.16 -15.75 -5.46
C SER A 81 -13.94 -15.13 -6.19
N GLY A 82 -13.12 -14.39 -5.46
CA GLY A 82 -11.84 -13.86 -5.91
C GLY A 82 -10.66 -14.69 -5.46
N LYS A 83 -9.46 -14.24 -5.80
CA LYS A 83 -8.19 -14.81 -5.34
C LYS A 83 -7.34 -13.72 -4.68
N ALA A 84 -6.96 -13.95 -3.44
CA ALA A 84 -6.05 -13.05 -2.71
C ALA A 84 -4.60 -13.21 -3.19
N PHE A 85 -3.89 -12.08 -3.26
CA PHE A 85 -2.46 -11.97 -3.51
C PHE A 85 -1.83 -10.98 -2.53
N TYR A 86 -0.55 -11.16 -2.19
CA TYR A 86 0.11 -10.38 -1.15
C TYR A 86 1.47 -9.83 -1.58
N PRO A 87 1.85 -8.62 -1.12
CA PRO A 87 3.16 -8.02 -1.44
C PRO A 87 4.34 -8.78 -0.80
N PHE A 88 4.09 -9.58 0.23
CA PHE A 88 5.08 -10.42 0.90
C PHE A 88 5.10 -11.87 0.38
N GLN A 89 4.34 -12.19 -0.66
CA GLN A 89 4.32 -13.51 -1.31
C GLN A 89 5.58 -13.67 -2.16
N LYS A 90 6.23 -14.85 -2.06
CA LYS A 90 7.48 -15.15 -2.77
C LYS A 90 7.26 -15.92 -4.09
N ASN A 91 6.24 -16.79 -4.13
CA ASN A 91 5.97 -17.67 -5.27
C ASN A 91 4.48 -17.64 -5.65
N PRO A 92 4.13 -17.02 -6.81
CA PRO A 92 4.94 -16.08 -7.57
C PRO A 92 5.12 -14.75 -6.85
N VAL A 93 6.17 -14.00 -7.16
CA VAL A 93 6.29 -12.59 -6.76
C VAL A 93 5.21 -11.79 -7.48
N ILE A 94 4.46 -10.98 -6.73
CA ILE A 94 3.36 -10.20 -7.29
C ILE A 94 3.82 -8.76 -7.55
N PRO A 95 3.73 -8.26 -8.80
CA PRO A 95 4.22 -6.93 -9.18
C PRO A 95 3.26 -5.82 -8.77
N PHE A 96 3.09 -5.60 -7.46
CA PHE A 96 2.16 -4.59 -6.92
C PHE A 96 2.46 -3.17 -7.42
N TYR A 97 3.73 -2.86 -7.68
CA TYR A 97 4.11 -1.56 -8.23
C TYR A 97 3.50 -1.36 -9.63
N ASP A 98 3.69 -2.33 -10.51
CA ASP A 98 3.16 -2.27 -11.88
C ASP A 98 1.62 -2.31 -11.89
N TRP A 99 1.02 -3.11 -11.02
CA TRP A 99 -0.44 -3.15 -10.85
C TRP A 99 -0.99 -1.79 -10.41
N ALA A 100 -0.29 -1.08 -9.53
CA ALA A 100 -0.66 0.27 -9.14
C ALA A 100 -0.57 1.23 -10.34
N LEU A 101 0.51 1.21 -11.10
CA LEU A 101 0.69 2.11 -12.25
C LEU A 101 -0.36 1.93 -13.35
N ILE A 102 -0.86 0.71 -13.57
CA ILE A 102 -1.95 0.46 -14.52
C ILE A 102 -3.34 0.72 -13.95
N SER A 103 -3.45 0.97 -12.62
CA SER A 103 -4.73 1.29 -12.00
C SER A 103 -5.15 2.75 -12.22
N ASP A 104 -6.38 3.05 -11.85
CA ASP A 104 -7.00 4.36 -12.03
C ASP A 104 -6.45 5.46 -11.10
N LYS A 105 -5.86 5.11 -9.94
CA LYS A 105 -5.58 6.04 -8.84
C LYS A 105 -4.13 6.23 -8.47
N PHE A 106 -3.20 5.65 -9.23
CA PHE A 106 -1.78 5.71 -8.93
C PHE A 106 -0.93 6.22 -10.06
N TRP A 107 0.15 6.91 -9.70
CA TRP A 107 1.21 7.38 -10.61
C TRP A 107 2.57 7.19 -9.96
N GLU A 108 3.61 7.30 -10.76
CA GLU A 108 4.98 7.41 -10.29
C GLU A 108 5.27 8.85 -9.86
N SER A 109 5.83 9.05 -8.68
CA SER A 109 6.25 10.37 -8.19
C SER A 109 7.66 10.74 -8.68
N PRO A 110 8.08 12.02 -8.53
CA PRO A 110 9.45 12.45 -8.86
C PRO A 110 10.57 11.69 -8.14
N VAL A 111 10.27 11.04 -7.01
CA VAL A 111 11.22 10.22 -6.24
C VAL A 111 11.02 8.72 -6.47
N LYS A 112 10.36 8.34 -7.57
CA LYS A 112 10.12 6.93 -7.95
C LYS A 112 9.32 6.10 -6.94
N LEU A 113 8.68 6.73 -5.97
CA LEU A 113 7.67 6.09 -5.13
C LEU A 113 6.29 6.22 -5.78
N LEU A 114 5.41 5.27 -5.50
CA LEU A 114 4.01 5.40 -5.90
C LEU A 114 3.33 6.56 -5.18
N VAL A 115 2.61 7.40 -5.93
CA VAL A 115 1.72 8.42 -5.40
C VAL A 115 0.27 8.09 -5.73
N HIS A 116 -0.60 8.20 -4.73
CA HIS A 116 -2.04 7.96 -4.87
C HIS A 116 -2.81 9.28 -4.85
N GLU A 117 -3.90 9.38 -5.59
CA GLU A 117 -4.68 10.62 -5.76
C GLU A 117 -5.02 11.33 -4.45
N ASN A 118 -5.44 10.57 -3.41
CA ASN A 118 -5.93 11.11 -2.13
C ASN A 118 -5.02 10.80 -0.94
N ARG A 119 -3.94 10.03 -1.12
CA ARG A 119 -3.02 9.58 -0.05
C ARG A 119 -1.60 10.04 -0.27
N GLY A 120 -1.32 10.66 -1.41
CA GLY A 120 0.03 11.08 -1.76
C GLY A 120 1.01 9.91 -1.69
N LEU A 121 2.14 10.14 -1.06
CA LEU A 121 3.18 9.11 -0.84
C LEU A 121 2.90 8.19 0.35
N MET A 122 1.81 8.41 1.11
CA MET A 122 1.46 7.61 2.29
C MET A 122 0.69 6.33 1.90
N VAL A 123 1.27 5.54 1.02
CA VAL A 123 0.69 4.31 0.46
C VAL A 123 1.34 3.07 1.05
N SER A 124 0.51 2.06 1.31
CA SER A 124 0.94 0.73 1.73
C SER A 124 -0.08 -0.30 1.25
N PHE A 125 0.34 -1.30 0.51
CA PHE A 125 -0.53 -2.41 0.14
C PHE A 125 -0.55 -3.48 1.23
N ARG A 126 -1.75 -3.98 1.51
CA ARG A 126 -1.96 -5.13 2.41
C ARG A 126 -2.25 -6.41 1.67
N GLY A 127 -2.71 -6.29 0.44
CA GLY A 127 -2.98 -7.38 -0.49
C GLY A 127 -3.73 -6.89 -1.72
N ALA A 128 -4.18 -7.81 -2.52
CA ALA A 128 -5.09 -7.57 -3.63
C ALA A 128 -6.08 -8.73 -3.76
N ILE A 129 -7.27 -8.46 -4.29
CA ILE A 129 -8.24 -9.49 -4.68
C ILE A 129 -8.40 -9.46 -6.20
N ALA A 130 -7.96 -10.51 -6.87
CA ALA A 130 -8.07 -10.64 -8.32
C ALA A 130 -9.29 -11.49 -8.72
N PHE A 131 -9.87 -11.14 -9.86
CA PHE A 131 -11.04 -11.81 -10.45
C PHE A 131 -10.78 -12.27 -11.87
N LYS A 132 -11.41 -13.39 -12.25
CA LYS A 132 -11.27 -14.02 -13.58
C LYS A 132 -11.87 -13.18 -14.71
N ASN A 133 -12.86 -12.34 -14.41
CA ASN A 133 -13.50 -11.45 -15.35
C ASN A 133 -13.64 -10.05 -14.76
N LYS A 134 -13.76 -9.04 -15.61
CA LYS A 134 -13.91 -7.62 -15.26
C LYS A 134 -15.32 -7.07 -15.51
N ASN A 135 -16.30 -7.91 -15.76
CA ASN A 135 -17.67 -7.49 -16.17
C ASN A 135 -18.37 -6.60 -15.14
N PHE A 136 -17.91 -6.61 -13.88
CA PHE A 136 -18.44 -5.76 -12.81
C PHE A 136 -17.70 -4.41 -12.68
N ILE A 137 -16.68 -4.17 -13.53
CA ILE A 137 -15.95 -2.91 -13.58
C ILE A 137 -16.59 -2.00 -14.63
N LYS A 138 -17.04 -0.83 -14.22
CA LYS A 138 -17.47 0.23 -15.13
C LYS A 138 -16.27 0.94 -15.73
N ASN A 139 -16.47 1.76 -16.76
CA ASN A 139 -15.42 2.58 -17.37
C ASN A 139 -14.65 3.35 -16.29
N MET A 140 -13.35 3.05 -16.18
CA MET A 140 -12.47 3.74 -15.26
C MET A 140 -11.80 4.90 -15.99
N VAL A 141 -11.87 6.07 -15.41
CA VAL A 141 -11.15 7.26 -15.90
C VAL A 141 -9.97 7.47 -14.97
N LYS A 142 -8.77 7.50 -15.51
CA LYS A 142 -7.56 7.87 -14.79
C LYS A 142 -7.36 9.37 -14.88
N ASN A 143 -7.38 10.05 -13.76
CA ASN A 143 -7.15 11.49 -13.67
C ASN A 143 -5.69 11.85 -13.99
N THR A 144 -5.41 13.15 -14.07
CA THR A 144 -4.03 13.66 -14.16
C THR A 144 -3.29 13.41 -12.85
N SER A 145 -1.99 13.09 -12.95
CA SER A 145 -1.15 12.87 -11.76
C SER A 145 -1.15 14.10 -10.86
N PRO A 146 -1.33 13.93 -9.54
CA PRO A 146 -1.27 15.05 -8.59
C PRO A 146 0.12 15.68 -8.49
N CYS A 147 1.15 15.07 -9.08
CA CYS A 147 2.50 15.63 -9.11
C CYS A 147 2.70 16.71 -10.19
N VAL A 148 1.79 16.84 -11.17
CA VAL A 148 1.96 17.78 -12.30
C VAL A 148 2.01 19.24 -11.84
N SER A 149 1.16 19.63 -10.88
CA SER A 149 1.11 21.00 -10.32
C SER A 149 1.82 21.12 -8.97
N CYS A 150 2.53 20.08 -8.52
CA CYS A 150 3.16 20.04 -7.21
C CYS A 150 4.59 20.62 -7.25
N THR A 151 4.97 21.42 -6.24
CA THR A 151 6.36 21.91 -6.07
C THR A 151 7.38 20.81 -5.76
N ALA A 152 6.93 19.56 -5.59
CA ALA A 152 7.73 18.37 -5.36
C ALA A 152 8.68 18.46 -4.15
N PRO A 153 8.22 18.84 -2.94
CA PRO A 153 9.08 18.93 -1.75
C PRO A 153 9.75 17.61 -1.38
N CYS A 154 9.18 16.49 -1.84
CA CYS A 154 9.75 15.16 -1.64
C CYS A 154 11.16 14.98 -2.24
N LYS A 155 11.56 15.79 -3.23
CA LYS A 155 12.88 15.71 -3.86
C LYS A 155 14.03 16.15 -2.95
N SER A 156 13.77 17.08 -2.02
CA SER A 156 14.80 17.72 -1.17
C SER A 156 14.73 17.33 0.31
N THR A 157 13.74 16.55 0.72
CA THR A 157 13.47 16.30 2.15
C THR A 157 14.27 15.14 2.74
N CYS A 158 14.91 14.29 1.93
CA CYS A 158 15.69 13.16 2.44
C CYS A 158 17.02 13.64 3.03
N PRO A 159 17.30 13.42 4.34
CA PRO A 159 18.50 13.94 4.98
C PRO A 159 19.80 13.29 4.45
N VAL A 160 19.71 12.11 3.86
CA VAL A 160 20.87 11.39 3.27
C VAL A 160 20.75 11.25 1.75
N ASN A 161 19.80 11.96 1.14
CA ASN A 161 19.62 11.96 -0.30
C ASN A 161 19.49 10.56 -0.92
N ALA A 162 18.79 9.65 -0.21
CA ALA A 162 18.63 8.25 -0.62
C ALA A 162 17.80 8.05 -1.91
N PHE A 163 17.12 9.11 -2.39
CA PHE A 163 16.33 9.09 -3.62
C PHE A 163 17.05 9.87 -4.73
N ARG A 164 18.15 9.32 -5.25
CA ARG A 164 18.97 9.94 -6.28
C ARG A 164 19.07 9.06 -7.53
N ASN A 165 19.39 9.66 -8.66
CA ASN A 165 19.62 8.96 -9.93
C ASN A 165 18.47 8.01 -10.31
N ASN A 166 17.22 8.43 -10.07
CA ASN A 166 16.00 7.63 -10.30
C ASN A 166 15.98 6.29 -9.57
N LYS A 167 16.71 6.14 -8.47
CA LYS A 167 16.76 4.93 -7.65
C LYS A 167 16.54 5.28 -6.18
N TYR A 168 16.01 4.31 -5.44
CA TYR A 168 15.95 4.36 -3.98
C TYR A 168 17.10 3.53 -3.40
N ASP A 169 18.07 4.21 -2.81
CA ASP A 169 19.19 3.62 -2.08
C ASP A 169 18.70 3.21 -0.68
N VAL A 170 18.23 1.97 -0.59
CA VAL A 170 17.66 1.38 0.63
C VAL A 170 18.73 1.24 1.70
N GLU A 171 19.96 0.86 1.33
CA GLU A 171 21.06 0.63 2.26
C GLU A 171 21.45 1.93 2.96
N THR A 172 21.69 3.01 2.20
CA THR A 172 21.96 4.34 2.76
C THR A 172 20.85 4.79 3.71
N CYS A 173 19.58 4.55 3.33
CA CYS A 173 18.45 4.89 4.18
C CYS A 173 18.45 4.09 5.50
N ILE A 174 18.61 2.77 5.45
CA ILE A 174 18.63 1.91 6.64
C ILE A 174 19.79 2.28 7.57
N ASN A 175 20.99 2.45 7.04
CA ASN A 175 22.18 2.82 7.81
C ASN A 175 21.97 4.15 8.52
N PHE A 176 21.38 5.15 7.85
CA PHE A 176 21.04 6.42 8.48
C PHE A 176 20.03 6.26 9.62
N ILE A 177 18.97 5.48 9.44
CA ILE A 177 17.97 5.30 10.50
C ILE A 177 18.55 4.57 11.71
N ARG A 178 19.51 3.67 11.49
CA ARG A 178 20.22 2.92 12.54
C ARG A 178 21.30 3.70 13.24
N SER A 179 21.83 4.76 12.64
CA SER A 179 22.99 5.50 13.15
C SER A 179 22.74 6.17 14.51
N THR A 180 21.50 6.53 14.83
CA THR A 180 21.13 7.13 16.10
C THR A 180 19.78 6.61 16.58
N LYS A 181 19.61 6.44 17.93
CA LYS A 181 18.34 6.04 18.53
C LYS A 181 17.22 7.09 18.36
N GLU A 182 17.60 8.34 18.24
CA GLU A 182 16.68 9.50 18.13
C GLU A 182 16.51 9.98 16.69
N ASN A 183 16.83 9.12 15.72
CA ASN A 183 16.76 9.50 14.32
C ASN A 183 15.33 9.95 13.95
N ILE A 184 15.21 11.14 13.36
CA ILE A 184 13.93 11.74 12.99
C ILE A 184 13.09 10.83 12.06
N CYS A 185 13.75 10.03 11.22
CA CYS A 185 13.08 9.10 10.31
C CYS A 185 12.43 7.90 11.00
N ILE A 186 12.75 7.62 12.29
CA ILE A 186 12.08 6.55 13.04
C ILE A 186 10.57 6.83 13.23
N ASN A 187 10.16 8.09 13.17
CA ASN A 187 8.76 8.51 13.21
C ASN A 187 8.05 8.40 11.86
N GLY A 188 8.74 7.90 10.84
CA GLY A 188 8.27 7.75 9.47
C GLY A 188 9.11 8.54 8.48
N CYS A 189 9.19 8.04 7.26
CA CYS A 189 9.98 8.62 6.18
C CYS A 189 9.61 10.09 5.91
N LEU A 190 10.59 11.00 6.01
CA LEU A 190 10.38 12.43 5.79
C LEU A 190 9.94 12.74 4.36
N VAL A 191 10.49 12.02 3.37
CA VAL A 191 10.10 12.16 1.95
C VAL A 191 8.60 11.87 1.76
N ARG A 192 8.08 10.82 2.40
CA ARG A 192 6.65 10.52 2.35
C ARG A 192 5.81 11.56 3.07
N ARG A 193 6.31 12.08 4.20
CA ARG A 193 5.63 13.10 5.01
C ARG A 193 5.62 14.48 4.35
N SER A 194 6.61 14.80 3.51
CA SER A 194 6.65 16.08 2.80
C SER A 194 5.62 16.17 1.67
N CYS A 195 5.02 15.05 1.25
CA CYS A 195 3.96 15.10 0.25
C CYS A 195 2.77 15.91 0.78
N PRO A 196 2.29 16.93 0.07
CA PRO A 196 1.18 17.77 0.52
C PRO A 196 -0.16 17.00 0.57
N ILE A 197 -0.23 15.84 -0.09
CA ILE A 197 -1.42 14.99 -0.12
C ILE A 197 -1.29 13.91 0.94
N GLY A 198 -2.35 13.71 1.72
CA GLY A 198 -2.44 12.61 2.68
C GLY A 198 -1.58 12.77 3.94
N GLN A 199 -1.14 13.98 4.29
CA GLN A 199 -0.28 14.22 5.46
C GLN A 199 -0.90 13.77 6.79
N SER A 200 -2.21 13.93 6.96
CA SER A 200 -2.94 13.60 8.20
C SER A 200 -3.37 12.15 8.31
N LEU A 201 -3.12 11.31 7.29
CA LEU A 201 -3.74 9.98 7.20
C LEU A 201 -3.09 8.94 8.11
N ARG A 202 -1.84 9.12 8.56
CA ARG A 202 -1.14 8.17 9.42
C ARG A 202 -0.79 8.73 10.79
N LYS A 203 -1.09 7.92 11.82
CA LYS A 203 -0.63 8.15 13.18
C LYS A 203 0.89 7.92 13.28
N ILE A 204 1.56 8.69 14.14
CA ILE A 204 3.01 8.53 14.39
C ILE A 204 3.33 7.12 14.88
N GLU A 205 2.51 6.58 15.77
CA GLU A 205 2.65 5.22 16.31
C GLU A 205 2.68 4.15 15.19
N GLN A 206 1.76 4.25 14.23
CA GLN A 206 1.72 3.38 13.05
C GLN A 206 2.99 3.53 12.19
N SER A 207 3.48 4.76 12.00
CA SER A 207 4.71 5.01 11.26
C SER A 207 5.93 4.42 11.96
N LYS A 208 6.04 4.59 13.29
CA LYS A 208 7.10 3.96 14.12
C LYS A 208 7.08 2.45 14.00
N PHE A 209 5.91 1.83 14.09
CA PHE A 209 5.76 0.39 13.92
C PHE A 209 6.26 -0.06 12.55
N HIS A 210 5.87 0.65 11.49
CA HIS A 210 6.32 0.35 10.13
C HIS A 210 7.83 0.50 9.97
N MET A 211 8.43 1.56 10.53
CA MET A 211 9.87 1.80 10.45
C MET A 211 10.67 0.74 11.21
N LYS A 212 10.20 0.28 12.37
CA LYS A 212 10.83 -0.84 13.09
C LYS A 212 10.89 -2.11 12.23
N TYR A 213 9.82 -2.41 11.48
CA TYR A 213 9.83 -3.53 10.54
C TYR A 213 10.77 -3.31 9.37
N PHE A 214 10.85 -2.10 8.84
CA PHE A 214 11.69 -1.75 7.71
C PHE A 214 13.19 -1.91 8.01
N ILE A 215 13.62 -1.55 9.23
CA ILE A 215 15.05 -1.61 9.61
C ILE A 215 15.50 -2.94 10.21
N ASN A 216 14.58 -3.86 10.51
CA ASN A 216 14.90 -5.19 11.05
C ASN A 216 15.10 -6.18 9.90
N GLU A 217 16.35 -6.49 9.59
CA GLU A 217 16.74 -7.43 8.53
C GLU A 217 16.26 -8.87 8.73
N ASP A 218 16.06 -9.29 9.97
CA ASP A 218 15.61 -10.66 10.29
C ASP A 218 14.15 -10.96 9.86
N LYS A 219 13.52 -10.05 9.13
CA LYS A 219 12.08 -10.11 8.79
C LYS A 219 11.77 -9.91 7.31
N LEU A 220 12.79 -9.77 6.45
CA LEU A 220 12.64 -9.73 5.00
C LEU A 220 12.65 -11.12 4.38
#